data_4366a83bf8cdca68822c4c3d7d21c96d
#
_entry.id   4366a83bf8cdca68822c4c3d7d21c96d
#
_cell.length_a   1.000
_cell.length_b   1.000
_cell.length_c   1.000
_cell.angle_alpha   90.00
_cell.angle_beta   90.00
_cell.angle_gamma   90.00
#
_symmetry.space_group_name_H-M   'P 1'
#
loop_
_entity.id
_entity.type
_entity.pdbx_description
1 polymer ?
#
loop_
_entity_poly.entity_id
_entity_poly.type
_entity_poly.pdbx_seq_one_letter_code
_entity_poly.pdbx_strand_id
1 'polypeptide(L)'
;MIRKNSYKIFWLAGESSADLHSELVMKALNDKFGNLTHIGIGGPRMQRQGLKPIFPFDKFAVMGFVEVVKHLIFFFKVQIRLSKLFSTEKFDLAILVDYPGLNLRIAKMADEMRIPVLYFICPQFWAWKHNRVYQLRDSVRYVACILPFEEELLKIHNINCSYIGHPIAEEITFELDRDSFARFFGLDSSKKWIGFFPGSRNNEITKMLPVFLQAAKKWNQNEYQILFSKSHNVNHQLYMHLIEGQKDIIIIDGYNYEMMKYCELLVCTSGTVTLEAAYIGTPLVICYKASYLSYLIGRKFVRIKRIGLPNIVLDSDLLPELIQGEMNPANIYKAGMQILTDPEMNTKIRKELFKLRAMLSNKHPSIEMPKIVRHLFETYG
;
A
#
# COMPACT_ATOMS: atom_id res chain seq x y z
N MET A 1 -1.65 -36.47 -16.44
CA MET A 1 -1.52 -35.06 -16.94
C MET A 1 -0.09 -34.85 -17.40
N ILE A 2 0.12 -34.46 -18.66
CA ILE A 2 1.45 -34.07 -19.17
C ILE A 2 1.83 -32.77 -18.52
N ARG A 3 2.84 -32.75 -17.65
CA ARG A 3 3.35 -31.50 -17.06
C ARG A 3 3.90 -30.67 -18.22
N LYS A 4 3.32 -29.49 -18.40
CA LYS A 4 3.83 -28.49 -19.36
C LYS A 4 5.24 -28.07 -18.91
N ASN A 5 6.20 -28.06 -19.84
CA ASN A 5 7.61 -27.79 -19.52
C ASN A 5 7.88 -26.29 -19.18
N SER A 6 6.96 -25.39 -19.51
CA SER A 6 7.08 -23.97 -19.20
C SER A 6 5.71 -23.31 -19.17
N TYR A 7 5.51 -22.32 -18.30
CA TYR A 7 4.30 -21.53 -18.21
C TYR A 7 4.58 -20.07 -18.50
N LYS A 8 3.62 -19.42 -19.16
CA LYS A 8 3.69 -17.99 -19.48
C LYS A 8 2.65 -17.24 -18.66
N ILE A 9 3.10 -16.29 -17.82
CA ILE A 9 2.28 -15.48 -16.92
C ILE A 9 2.27 -14.03 -17.39
N PHE A 10 1.06 -13.48 -17.57
CA PHE A 10 0.88 -12.05 -17.75
C PHE A 10 0.76 -11.36 -16.39
N TRP A 11 1.41 -10.21 -16.21
CA TRP A 11 1.34 -9.40 -15.00
C TRP A 11 0.88 -7.99 -15.29
N LEU A 12 0.05 -7.43 -14.37
CA LEU A 12 -0.25 -6.01 -14.37
C LEU A 12 -0.20 -5.44 -12.95
N ALA A 13 0.88 -4.73 -12.64
CA ALA A 13 1.10 -3.95 -11.44
C ALA A 13 1.35 -2.49 -11.84
N GLY A 14 0.39 -1.61 -11.59
CA GLY A 14 0.40 -0.22 -12.08
C GLY A 14 0.92 0.80 -11.07
N GLU A 15 1.25 0.40 -9.83
CA GLU A 15 1.71 1.29 -8.77
C GLU A 15 2.98 0.76 -8.11
N SER A 16 3.76 1.65 -7.48
CA SER A 16 5.03 1.28 -6.83
C SER A 16 4.85 0.28 -5.69
N SER A 17 3.74 0.35 -4.95
CA SER A 17 3.40 -0.65 -3.94
C SER A 17 3.13 -2.01 -4.55
N ALA A 18 2.40 -2.07 -5.67
CA ALA A 18 2.13 -3.31 -6.40
C ALA A 18 3.41 -3.94 -6.95
N ASP A 19 4.37 -3.13 -7.44
CA ASP A 19 5.71 -3.59 -7.87
C ASP A 19 6.49 -4.21 -6.70
N LEU A 20 6.45 -3.56 -5.53
CA LEU A 20 7.09 -4.05 -4.29
C LEU A 20 6.47 -5.39 -3.86
N HIS A 21 5.13 -5.42 -3.69
CA HIS A 21 4.42 -6.62 -3.25
C HIS A 21 4.58 -7.81 -4.21
N SER A 22 4.74 -7.54 -5.51
CA SER A 22 4.91 -8.59 -6.52
C SER A 22 6.31 -9.17 -6.57
N GLU A 23 7.34 -8.45 -6.14
CA GLU A 23 8.75 -8.89 -6.21
C GLU A 23 8.95 -10.23 -5.49
N LEU A 24 8.51 -10.32 -4.23
CA LEU A 24 8.66 -11.54 -3.42
C LEU A 24 7.82 -12.70 -3.95
N VAL A 25 6.62 -12.40 -4.43
CA VAL A 25 5.74 -13.41 -5.04
C VAL A 25 6.36 -13.96 -6.32
N MET A 26 6.88 -13.10 -7.21
CA MET A 26 7.55 -13.55 -8.44
C MET A 26 8.77 -14.41 -8.13
N LYS A 27 9.59 -14.00 -7.16
CA LYS A 27 10.74 -14.80 -6.71
C LYS A 27 10.29 -16.19 -6.25
N ALA A 28 9.28 -16.26 -5.38
CA ALA A 28 8.76 -17.52 -4.86
C ALA A 28 8.17 -18.43 -5.96
N LEU A 29 7.53 -17.83 -6.98
CA LEU A 29 7.05 -18.55 -8.15
C LEU A 29 8.19 -19.11 -8.99
N ASN A 30 9.23 -18.31 -9.24
CA ASN A 30 10.43 -18.74 -9.97
C ASN A 30 11.13 -19.91 -9.28
N ASP A 31 11.31 -19.80 -7.96
CA ASP A 31 11.94 -20.85 -7.15
C ASP A 31 11.11 -22.16 -7.17
N LYS A 32 9.77 -22.05 -7.26
CA LYS A 32 8.87 -23.21 -7.20
C LYS A 32 8.67 -23.92 -8.53
N PHE A 33 8.60 -23.18 -9.64
CA PHE A 33 8.22 -23.72 -10.94
C PHE A 33 9.39 -23.83 -11.93
N GLY A 34 10.49 -23.10 -11.72
CA GLY A 34 11.72 -23.14 -12.51
C GLY A 34 11.60 -22.49 -13.90
N ASN A 35 10.65 -22.90 -14.72
CA ASN A 35 10.49 -22.44 -16.10
C ASN A 35 9.26 -21.55 -16.28
N LEU A 36 9.34 -20.31 -15.79
CA LEU A 36 8.30 -19.30 -15.96
C LEU A 36 8.77 -18.22 -16.93
N THR A 37 7.85 -17.75 -17.76
CA THR A 37 8.03 -16.53 -18.58
C THR A 37 7.07 -15.48 -18.07
N HIS A 38 7.59 -14.35 -17.61
CA HIS A 38 6.82 -13.23 -17.09
C HIS A 38 6.81 -12.10 -18.12
N ILE A 39 5.62 -11.68 -18.55
CA ILE A 39 5.43 -10.59 -19.51
C ILE A 39 4.34 -9.66 -18.93
N GLY A 40 4.50 -8.36 -19.07
CA GLY A 40 3.43 -7.47 -18.63
C GLY A 40 3.85 -6.05 -18.28
N ILE A 41 3.15 -5.49 -17.30
CA ILE A 41 3.36 -4.14 -16.78
C ILE A 41 3.77 -4.27 -15.31
N GLY A 42 4.95 -3.76 -15.00
CA GLY A 42 5.52 -3.76 -13.66
C GLY A 42 6.79 -2.94 -13.60
N GLY A 43 7.19 -2.56 -12.41
CA GLY A 43 8.32 -1.69 -12.15
C GLY A 43 9.67 -2.40 -12.11
N PRO A 44 10.72 -1.66 -11.68
CA PRO A 44 12.09 -2.18 -11.65
C PRO A 44 12.27 -3.42 -10.75
N ARG A 45 11.46 -3.56 -9.70
CA ARG A 45 11.53 -4.69 -8.77
C ARG A 45 11.10 -5.99 -9.45
N MET A 46 9.94 -5.97 -10.13
CA MET A 46 9.45 -7.11 -10.91
C MET A 46 10.39 -7.43 -12.09
N GLN A 47 10.99 -6.42 -12.72
CA GLN A 47 11.95 -6.62 -13.81
C GLN A 47 13.20 -7.37 -13.32
N ARG A 48 13.70 -7.11 -12.11
CA ARG A 48 14.78 -7.90 -11.50
C ARG A 48 14.40 -9.38 -11.30
N GLN A 49 13.11 -9.69 -11.19
CA GLN A 49 12.60 -11.07 -11.11
C GLN A 49 12.26 -11.66 -12.48
N GLY A 50 12.66 -11.03 -13.58
CA GLY A 50 12.51 -11.55 -14.94
C GLY A 50 11.27 -11.08 -15.69
N LEU A 51 10.54 -10.06 -15.19
CA LEU A 51 9.45 -9.46 -15.96
C LEU A 51 9.98 -8.80 -17.22
N LYS A 52 9.41 -9.17 -18.38
CA LYS A 52 9.61 -8.47 -19.66
C LYS A 52 8.54 -7.37 -19.79
N PRO A 53 8.91 -6.08 -19.63
CA PRO A 53 7.94 -5.01 -19.63
C PRO A 53 7.44 -4.72 -21.05
N ILE A 54 6.14 -4.51 -21.20
CA ILE A 54 5.51 -4.14 -22.48
C ILE A 54 5.10 -2.66 -22.56
N PHE A 55 5.17 -1.96 -21.42
CA PHE A 55 4.97 -0.51 -21.30
C PHE A 55 5.93 0.09 -20.28
N PRO A 56 6.33 1.36 -20.43
CA PRO A 56 7.08 2.10 -19.40
C PRO A 56 6.24 2.25 -18.13
N PHE A 57 6.80 1.83 -16.99
CA PHE A 57 6.12 1.81 -15.70
C PHE A 57 5.77 3.21 -15.16
N ASP A 58 6.66 4.18 -15.39
CA ASP A 58 6.49 5.58 -14.99
C ASP A 58 5.19 6.20 -15.47
N LYS A 59 4.68 5.79 -16.63
CA LYS A 59 3.40 6.25 -17.18
C LYS A 59 2.18 5.80 -16.38
N PHE A 60 2.31 4.78 -15.54
CA PHE A 60 1.22 4.29 -14.66
C PHE A 60 1.30 4.91 -13.26
N ALA A 61 2.52 5.22 -12.78
CA ALA A 61 2.79 5.67 -11.42
C ALA A 61 2.40 7.14 -11.14
N VAL A 62 2.17 7.96 -12.17
CA VAL A 62 2.00 9.44 -12.08
C VAL A 62 0.54 9.87 -11.99
N MET A 63 -0.35 9.16 -11.32
CA MET A 63 -1.76 9.54 -11.36
C MET A 63 -2.23 10.40 -10.18
N GLY A 64 -2.41 11.72 -10.44
CA GLY A 64 -3.32 12.59 -9.69
C GLY A 64 -4.73 12.62 -10.31
N PHE A 65 -5.73 12.94 -9.50
CA PHE A 65 -7.15 12.94 -9.88
C PHE A 65 -7.49 13.90 -11.05
N VAL A 66 -6.72 14.96 -11.26
CA VAL A 66 -6.92 15.98 -12.30
C VAL A 66 -6.35 15.54 -13.67
N GLU A 67 -5.41 14.60 -13.70
CA GLU A 67 -4.78 14.11 -14.92
C GLU A 67 -5.58 12.99 -15.61
N VAL A 68 -6.66 12.52 -14.99
CA VAL A 68 -7.49 11.39 -15.46
C VAL A 68 -7.96 11.56 -16.92
N VAL A 69 -8.29 12.77 -17.35
CA VAL A 69 -8.80 13.00 -18.73
C VAL A 69 -7.69 12.82 -19.77
N LYS A 70 -6.47 13.30 -19.51
CA LYS A 70 -5.33 13.09 -20.41
C LYS A 70 -4.90 11.61 -20.45
N HIS A 71 -5.13 10.88 -19.38
CA HIS A 71 -4.80 9.47 -19.27
C HIS A 71 -5.84 8.51 -19.85
N LEU A 72 -7.09 8.95 -20.11
CA LEU A 72 -8.10 8.10 -20.77
C LEU A 72 -7.60 7.57 -22.12
N ILE A 73 -6.98 8.43 -22.93
CA ILE A 73 -6.41 8.03 -24.23
C ILE A 73 -5.26 7.03 -24.05
N PHE A 74 -4.42 7.23 -23.02
CA PHE A 74 -3.34 6.29 -22.70
C PHE A 74 -3.90 4.92 -22.31
N PHE A 75 -4.88 4.86 -21.40
CA PHE A 75 -5.50 3.59 -21.00
C PHE A 75 -6.21 2.88 -22.15
N PHE A 76 -6.84 3.64 -23.04
CA PHE A 76 -7.41 3.06 -24.24
C PHE A 76 -6.35 2.42 -25.14
N LYS A 77 -5.21 3.09 -25.36
CA LYS A 77 -4.06 2.51 -26.07
C LYS A 77 -3.52 1.26 -25.39
N VAL A 78 -3.43 1.27 -24.04
CA VAL A 78 -3.04 0.09 -23.26
C VAL A 78 -3.99 -1.07 -23.52
N GLN A 79 -5.32 -0.84 -23.44
CA GLN A 79 -6.32 -1.88 -23.68
C GLN A 79 -6.22 -2.47 -25.10
N ILE A 80 -6.08 -1.64 -26.12
CA ILE A 80 -5.92 -2.11 -27.51
C ILE A 80 -4.67 -2.99 -27.65
N ARG A 81 -3.55 -2.56 -27.09
CA ARG A 81 -2.31 -3.32 -27.18
C ARG A 81 -2.38 -4.64 -26.42
N LEU A 82 -3.04 -4.65 -25.24
CA LEU A 82 -3.24 -5.88 -24.46
C LEU A 82 -4.23 -6.83 -25.16
N SER A 83 -5.29 -6.32 -25.76
CA SER A 83 -6.21 -7.14 -26.59
C SER A 83 -5.46 -7.85 -27.72
N LYS A 84 -4.61 -7.11 -28.45
CA LYS A 84 -3.77 -7.70 -29.49
C LYS A 84 -2.79 -8.74 -28.93
N LEU A 85 -2.15 -8.44 -27.81
CA LEU A 85 -1.20 -9.36 -27.16
C LEU A 85 -1.89 -10.66 -26.76
N PHE A 86 -3.06 -10.59 -26.12
CA PHE A 86 -3.82 -11.76 -25.67
C PHE A 86 -4.39 -12.59 -26.84
N SER A 87 -4.62 -11.97 -28.00
CA SER A 87 -5.06 -12.70 -29.22
C SER A 87 -3.89 -13.38 -29.95
N THR A 88 -2.67 -12.88 -29.82
CA THR A 88 -1.50 -13.39 -30.55
C THR A 88 -0.63 -14.34 -29.71
N GLU A 89 -0.69 -14.21 -28.38
CA GLU A 89 0.13 -15.00 -27.47
C GLU A 89 -0.75 -15.78 -26.47
N LYS A 90 -0.43 -17.04 -26.26
CA LYS A 90 -1.08 -17.87 -25.23
C LYS A 90 -0.46 -17.56 -23.87
N PHE A 91 -1.28 -17.13 -22.94
CA PHE A 91 -0.94 -17.03 -21.53
C PHE A 91 -1.64 -18.15 -20.74
N ASP A 92 -0.92 -18.74 -19.80
CA ASP A 92 -1.45 -19.77 -18.91
C ASP A 92 -2.17 -19.17 -17.69
N LEU A 93 -1.80 -17.92 -17.35
CA LEU A 93 -2.36 -17.18 -16.22
C LEU A 93 -2.16 -15.69 -16.42
N ALA A 94 -3.13 -14.88 -16.02
CA ALA A 94 -2.98 -13.45 -15.81
C ALA A 94 -3.04 -13.14 -14.31
N ILE A 95 -2.01 -12.50 -13.77
CA ILE A 95 -1.96 -12.01 -12.38
C ILE A 95 -2.11 -10.49 -12.40
N LEU A 96 -3.21 -10.02 -11.86
CA LEU A 96 -3.55 -8.60 -11.79
C LEU A 96 -3.43 -8.11 -10.35
N VAL A 97 -2.60 -7.09 -10.13
CA VAL A 97 -2.21 -6.65 -8.78
C VAL A 97 -2.84 -5.31 -8.48
N ASP A 98 -3.74 -5.26 -7.48
CA ASP A 98 -4.45 -4.04 -7.08
C ASP A 98 -5.03 -3.25 -8.27
N TYR A 99 -4.92 -1.92 -8.30
CA TYR A 99 -5.19 -1.02 -9.42
C TYR A 99 -6.56 -1.25 -10.13
N PRO A 100 -7.68 -1.25 -9.39
CA PRO A 100 -8.95 -1.79 -9.86
C PRO A 100 -9.57 -1.03 -11.04
N GLY A 101 -9.19 0.23 -11.26
CA GLY A 101 -9.71 1.03 -12.36
C GLY A 101 -9.39 0.47 -13.75
N LEU A 102 -8.21 -0.10 -13.92
CA LEU A 102 -7.75 -0.75 -15.14
C LEU A 102 -7.89 -2.28 -15.02
N ASN A 103 -7.43 -2.85 -13.92
CA ASN A 103 -7.31 -4.31 -13.77
C ASN A 103 -8.62 -5.05 -13.92
N LEU A 104 -9.75 -4.51 -13.45
CA LEU A 104 -11.06 -5.15 -13.64
C LEU A 104 -11.49 -5.18 -15.12
N ARG A 105 -11.11 -4.19 -15.93
CA ARG A 105 -11.37 -4.22 -17.39
C ARG A 105 -10.48 -5.23 -18.10
N ILE A 106 -9.20 -5.34 -17.66
CA ILE A 106 -8.28 -6.32 -18.22
C ILE A 106 -8.66 -7.73 -17.77
N ALA A 107 -9.18 -7.92 -16.55
CA ALA A 107 -9.72 -9.20 -16.09
C ALA A 107 -10.83 -9.70 -17.01
N LYS A 108 -11.81 -8.83 -17.33
CA LYS A 108 -12.88 -9.15 -18.27
C LYS A 108 -12.34 -9.53 -19.66
N MET A 109 -11.40 -8.76 -20.19
CA MET A 109 -10.76 -9.03 -21.49
C MET A 109 -10.01 -10.38 -21.49
N ALA A 110 -9.28 -10.69 -20.44
CA ALA A 110 -8.55 -11.96 -20.31
C ALA A 110 -9.51 -13.15 -20.21
N ASP A 111 -10.59 -13.01 -19.44
CA ASP A 111 -11.62 -14.04 -19.31
C ASP A 111 -12.35 -14.33 -20.64
N GLU A 112 -12.71 -13.28 -21.42
CA GLU A 112 -13.28 -13.41 -22.76
C GLU A 112 -12.36 -14.17 -23.73
N MET A 113 -11.04 -14.08 -23.51
CA MET A 113 -10.01 -14.81 -24.27
C MET A 113 -9.60 -16.14 -23.60
N ARG A 114 -10.33 -16.61 -22.58
CA ARG A 114 -10.11 -17.86 -21.85
C ARG A 114 -8.75 -17.91 -21.14
N ILE A 115 -8.18 -16.77 -20.78
CA ILE A 115 -6.99 -16.69 -19.93
C ILE A 115 -7.47 -16.66 -18.47
N PRO A 116 -7.14 -17.64 -17.63
CA PRO A 116 -7.53 -17.61 -16.22
C PRO A 116 -6.91 -16.42 -15.51
N VAL A 117 -7.69 -15.73 -14.66
CA VAL A 117 -7.26 -14.53 -13.95
C VAL A 117 -7.14 -14.82 -12.46
N LEU A 118 -5.98 -14.52 -11.90
CA LEU A 118 -5.72 -14.40 -10.47
C LEU A 118 -5.63 -12.92 -10.10
N TYR A 119 -6.48 -12.47 -9.19
CA TYR A 119 -6.42 -11.10 -8.69
C TYR A 119 -5.67 -11.09 -7.36
N PHE A 120 -4.51 -10.47 -7.34
CA PHE A 120 -3.69 -10.29 -6.15
C PHE A 120 -3.91 -8.89 -5.57
N ILE A 121 -4.18 -8.80 -4.28
CA ILE A 121 -4.58 -7.57 -3.56
C ILE A 121 -5.98 -7.10 -3.99
N CYS A 122 -6.97 -7.55 -3.25
CA CYS A 122 -8.38 -7.31 -3.53
C CYS A 122 -8.72 -5.81 -3.64
N PRO A 123 -9.51 -5.40 -4.63
CA PRO A 123 -10.08 -4.06 -4.64
C PRO A 123 -10.89 -3.79 -3.38
N GLN A 124 -10.71 -2.63 -2.77
CA GLN A 124 -11.43 -2.24 -1.56
C GLN A 124 -12.92 -1.92 -1.86
N PHE A 125 -13.66 -2.90 -2.44
CA PHE A 125 -15.08 -2.77 -2.79
C PHE A 125 -15.97 -2.55 -1.56
N TRP A 126 -15.54 -3.01 -0.42
CA TRP A 126 -16.19 -2.85 0.87
C TRP A 126 -16.14 -1.40 1.37
N ALA A 127 -15.12 -0.62 0.98
CA ALA A 127 -15.02 0.79 1.32
C ALA A 127 -15.80 1.69 0.36
N TRP A 128 -15.74 1.42 -0.94
CA TRP A 128 -16.38 2.22 -1.98
C TRP A 128 -16.53 1.43 -3.29
N LYS A 129 -17.48 1.85 -4.14
CA LYS A 129 -17.76 1.19 -5.44
C LYS A 129 -18.02 -0.32 -5.28
N HIS A 130 -18.99 -0.66 -4.45
CA HIS A 130 -19.39 -2.04 -4.14
C HIS A 130 -19.58 -2.92 -5.40
N ASN A 131 -20.08 -2.36 -6.50
CA ASN A 131 -20.30 -3.09 -7.78
C ASN A 131 -19.03 -3.75 -8.34
N ARG A 132 -17.84 -3.42 -7.86
CA ARG A 132 -16.59 -4.09 -8.23
C ARG A 132 -16.56 -5.57 -7.83
N VAL A 133 -17.28 -5.94 -6.78
CA VAL A 133 -17.37 -7.34 -6.35
C VAL A 133 -18.01 -8.23 -7.41
N TYR A 134 -19.01 -7.71 -8.12
CA TYR A 134 -19.64 -8.44 -9.23
C TYR A 134 -18.69 -8.61 -10.41
N GLN A 135 -17.88 -7.58 -10.72
CA GLN A 135 -16.85 -7.69 -11.76
C GLN A 135 -15.77 -8.72 -11.43
N LEU A 136 -15.37 -8.79 -10.15
CA LEU A 136 -14.47 -9.86 -9.69
C LEU A 136 -15.10 -11.23 -9.88
N ARG A 137 -16.34 -11.42 -9.40
CA ARG A 137 -17.05 -12.70 -9.51
C ARG A 137 -17.16 -13.18 -10.95
N ASP A 138 -17.46 -12.26 -11.87
CA ASP A 138 -17.77 -12.61 -13.25
C ASP A 138 -16.53 -12.84 -14.14
N SER A 139 -15.35 -12.31 -13.75
CA SER A 139 -14.17 -12.32 -14.62
C SER A 139 -12.87 -12.82 -13.95
N VAL A 140 -12.91 -13.19 -12.67
CA VAL A 140 -11.71 -13.61 -11.94
C VAL A 140 -11.89 -15.04 -11.43
N ARG A 141 -10.90 -15.91 -11.67
CA ARG A 141 -10.95 -17.30 -11.24
C ARG A 141 -10.60 -17.48 -9.76
N TYR A 142 -9.72 -16.61 -9.27
CA TYR A 142 -9.31 -16.63 -7.86
C TYR A 142 -8.87 -15.26 -7.39
N VAL A 143 -9.20 -14.92 -6.15
CA VAL A 143 -8.75 -13.68 -5.48
C VAL A 143 -7.83 -14.04 -4.31
N ALA A 144 -6.60 -13.58 -4.36
CA ALA A 144 -5.65 -13.64 -3.25
C ALA A 144 -5.73 -12.33 -2.46
N CYS A 145 -6.48 -12.32 -1.36
CA CYS A 145 -6.69 -11.14 -0.53
C CYS A 145 -5.65 -11.04 0.58
N ILE A 146 -5.34 -9.80 0.96
CA ILE A 146 -4.28 -9.48 1.91
C ILE A 146 -4.77 -8.94 3.26
N LEU A 147 -6.07 -8.64 3.38
CA LEU A 147 -6.68 -8.27 4.64
C LEU A 147 -7.55 -9.42 5.16
N PRO A 148 -7.45 -9.78 6.46
CA PRO A 148 -8.07 -10.99 7.01
C PRO A 148 -9.58 -11.07 6.79
N PHE A 149 -10.29 -9.95 6.89
CA PHE A 149 -11.76 -9.89 6.77
C PHE A 149 -12.26 -9.98 5.31
N GLU A 150 -11.39 -9.76 4.32
CA GLU A 150 -11.78 -9.76 2.91
C GLU A 150 -12.19 -11.14 2.41
N GLU A 151 -11.60 -12.20 2.96
CA GLU A 151 -11.92 -13.58 2.57
C GLU A 151 -13.39 -13.92 2.83
N GLU A 152 -13.91 -13.55 3.99
CA GLU A 152 -15.32 -13.76 4.35
C GLU A 152 -16.24 -12.93 3.45
N LEU A 153 -15.92 -11.65 3.25
CA LEU A 153 -16.70 -10.76 2.39
C LEU A 153 -16.77 -11.24 0.93
N LEU A 154 -15.69 -11.80 0.41
CA LEU A 154 -15.65 -12.35 -0.95
C LEU A 154 -16.45 -13.66 -1.07
N LYS A 155 -16.36 -14.54 -0.06
CA LYS A 155 -17.12 -15.81 -0.02
C LYS A 155 -18.63 -15.60 -0.03
N ILE A 156 -19.13 -14.55 0.64
CA ILE A 156 -20.56 -14.17 0.62
C ILE A 156 -21.04 -13.88 -0.82
N HIS A 157 -20.15 -13.43 -1.69
CA HIS A 157 -20.42 -13.17 -3.10
C HIS A 157 -20.08 -14.33 -4.05
N ASN A 158 -19.83 -15.53 -3.51
CA ASN A 158 -19.46 -16.74 -4.26
C ASN A 158 -18.18 -16.56 -5.11
N ILE A 159 -17.18 -15.86 -4.57
CA ILE A 159 -15.88 -15.66 -5.21
C ILE A 159 -14.88 -16.62 -4.58
N ASN A 160 -14.17 -17.40 -5.43
CA ASN A 160 -13.07 -18.23 -4.98
C ASN A 160 -11.93 -17.33 -4.49
N CYS A 161 -11.59 -17.43 -3.22
CA CYS A 161 -10.58 -16.59 -2.62
C CYS A 161 -9.91 -17.24 -1.42
N SER A 162 -8.77 -16.72 -1.04
CA SER A 162 -8.17 -16.96 0.26
C SER A 162 -7.42 -15.74 0.76
N TYR A 163 -7.40 -15.57 2.05
CA TYR A 163 -6.46 -14.70 2.72
C TYR A 163 -5.09 -15.35 2.72
N ILE A 164 -4.08 -14.64 2.21
CA ILE A 164 -2.72 -15.17 2.00
C ILE A 164 -1.66 -14.54 2.92
N GLY A 165 -2.08 -13.72 3.89
CA GLY A 165 -1.19 -12.85 4.66
C GLY A 165 -0.96 -11.51 3.97
N HIS A 166 -0.43 -10.55 4.72
CA HIS A 166 -0.12 -9.24 4.15
C HIS A 166 1.36 -9.17 3.74
N PRO A 167 1.69 -8.65 2.54
CA PRO A 167 3.08 -8.57 2.04
C PRO A 167 4.02 -7.83 2.98
N ILE A 168 3.55 -6.81 3.73
CA ILE A 168 4.37 -6.07 4.69
C ILE A 168 5.06 -6.96 5.73
N ALA A 169 4.49 -8.13 6.03
CA ALA A 169 5.08 -9.08 6.97
C ALA A 169 6.41 -9.69 6.47
N GLU A 170 6.61 -9.70 5.15
CA GLU A 170 7.82 -10.19 4.50
C GLU A 170 8.72 -9.06 3.98
N GLU A 171 8.18 -7.85 3.82
CA GLU A 171 8.86 -6.68 3.25
C GLU A 171 9.56 -5.82 4.30
N ILE A 172 9.00 -5.74 5.51
CA ILE A 172 9.55 -4.91 6.58
C ILE A 172 10.81 -5.57 7.15
N THR A 173 11.94 -4.97 6.83
CA THR A 173 13.27 -5.32 7.35
C THR A 173 13.96 -4.10 7.92
N PHE A 174 14.85 -4.30 8.87
CA PHE A 174 15.61 -3.23 9.50
C PHE A 174 17.09 -3.42 9.20
N GLU A 175 17.72 -2.40 8.67
CA GLU A 175 19.15 -2.41 8.32
C GLU A 175 20.01 -1.80 9.42
N LEU A 176 19.46 -0.84 10.17
CA LEU A 176 20.17 -0.12 11.22
C LEU A 176 19.51 -0.37 12.58
N ASP A 177 20.33 -0.56 13.60
CA ASP A 177 19.88 -0.42 14.99
C ASP A 177 19.66 1.07 15.35
N ARG A 178 19.08 1.32 16.54
CA ARG A 178 18.74 2.68 16.98
C ARG A 178 19.94 3.62 17.02
N ASP A 179 21.07 3.15 17.50
CA ASP A 179 22.27 3.98 17.66
C ASP A 179 22.94 4.26 16.31
N SER A 180 22.96 3.30 15.41
CA SER A 180 23.45 3.48 14.04
C SER A 180 22.55 4.40 13.25
N PHE A 181 21.22 4.29 13.39
CA PHE A 181 20.26 5.21 12.79
C PHE A 181 20.45 6.64 13.34
N ALA A 182 20.63 6.78 14.67
CA ALA A 182 20.90 8.08 15.29
C ALA A 182 22.18 8.71 14.74
N ARG A 183 23.28 7.95 14.69
CA ARG A 183 24.55 8.45 14.14
C ARG A 183 24.45 8.84 12.67
N PHE A 184 23.75 8.03 11.87
CA PHE A 184 23.61 8.26 10.42
C PHE A 184 22.88 9.58 10.11
N PHE A 185 21.83 9.90 10.88
CA PHE A 185 21.03 11.11 10.69
C PHE A 185 21.38 12.28 11.64
N GLY A 186 22.41 12.13 12.47
CA GLY A 186 22.81 13.16 13.43
C GLY A 186 21.77 13.41 14.54
N LEU A 187 21.10 12.34 14.99
CA LEU A 187 20.06 12.44 16.02
C LEU A 187 20.67 12.36 17.42
N ASP A 188 20.05 13.05 18.36
CA ASP A 188 20.36 12.95 19.78
C ASP A 188 19.67 11.72 20.39
N SER A 189 20.43 10.69 20.73
CA SER A 189 19.92 9.43 21.30
C SER A 189 19.31 9.60 22.70
N SER A 190 19.59 10.71 23.40
CA SER A 190 19.00 11.01 24.72
C SER A 190 17.57 11.53 24.62
N LYS A 191 17.17 12.03 23.46
CA LYS A 191 15.82 12.56 23.20
C LYS A 191 14.87 11.47 22.69
N LYS A 192 13.58 11.71 22.91
CA LYS A 192 12.49 10.97 22.26
C LYS A 192 12.27 11.50 20.84
N TRP A 193 11.90 10.64 19.90
CA TRP A 193 11.69 11.04 18.51
C TRP A 193 10.21 10.97 18.14
N ILE A 194 9.73 12.01 17.44
CA ILE A 194 8.38 12.07 16.88
C ILE A 194 8.51 12.06 15.37
N GLY A 195 7.87 11.10 14.74
CA GLY A 195 7.95 10.90 13.30
C GLY A 195 6.74 11.43 12.55
N PHE A 196 6.95 12.19 11.49
CA PHE A 196 5.92 12.70 10.61
C PHE A 196 6.04 12.08 9.22
N PHE A 197 4.94 11.49 8.72
CA PHE A 197 4.82 10.90 7.40
C PHE A 197 3.78 11.68 6.57
N PRO A 198 4.20 12.74 5.86
CA PRO A 198 3.27 13.67 5.22
C PRO A 198 2.67 13.17 3.91
N GLY A 199 3.04 11.97 3.47
CA GLY A 199 2.50 11.32 2.29
C GLY A 199 3.56 10.97 1.25
N SER A 200 3.13 10.29 0.20
CA SER A 200 3.99 9.78 -0.89
C SER A 200 3.69 10.39 -2.26
N ARG A 201 2.71 11.29 -2.35
CA ARG A 201 2.31 11.97 -3.58
C ARG A 201 2.39 13.49 -3.43
N ASN A 202 2.74 14.21 -4.50
CA ASN A 202 2.87 15.68 -4.48
C ASN A 202 1.61 16.37 -3.94
N ASN A 203 0.42 15.92 -4.32
CA ASN A 203 -0.85 16.46 -3.84
C ASN A 203 -1.09 16.23 -2.34
N GLU A 204 -0.59 15.14 -1.78
CA GLU A 204 -0.63 14.88 -0.33
C GLU A 204 0.32 15.83 0.39
N ILE A 205 1.57 15.88 -0.05
CA ILE A 205 2.61 16.74 0.52
C ILE A 205 2.16 18.19 0.57
N THR A 206 1.63 18.74 -0.51
CA THR A 206 1.16 20.14 -0.57
C THR A 206 0.10 20.44 0.50
N LYS A 207 -0.73 19.47 0.87
CA LYS A 207 -1.83 19.68 1.84
C LYS A 207 -1.45 19.33 3.27
N MET A 208 -0.63 18.28 3.45
CA MET A 208 -0.35 17.70 4.75
C MET A 208 0.88 18.33 5.40
N LEU A 209 1.98 18.48 4.63
CA LEU A 209 3.26 18.92 5.16
C LEU A 209 3.18 20.29 5.86
N PRO A 210 2.51 21.36 5.33
CA PRO A 210 2.41 22.63 6.02
C PRO A 210 1.72 22.53 7.39
N VAL A 211 0.68 21.69 7.51
CA VAL A 211 -0.04 21.49 8.76
C VAL A 211 0.81 20.69 9.75
N PHE A 212 1.53 19.67 9.26
CA PHE A 212 2.43 18.86 10.08
C PHE A 212 3.61 19.69 10.62
N LEU A 213 4.18 20.57 9.82
CA LEU A 213 5.23 21.50 10.26
C LEU A 213 4.75 22.43 11.38
N GLN A 214 3.52 22.94 11.28
CA GLN A 214 2.94 23.76 12.34
C GLN A 214 2.62 22.94 13.61
N ALA A 215 2.19 21.71 13.45
CA ALA A 215 1.95 20.79 14.58
C ALA A 215 3.28 20.45 15.28
N ALA A 216 4.32 20.15 14.51
CA ALA A 216 5.65 19.80 15.00
C ALA A 216 6.24 20.87 15.95
N LYS A 217 6.03 22.14 15.67
CA LYS A 217 6.49 23.26 16.51
C LYS A 217 5.89 23.30 17.92
N LYS A 218 4.83 22.53 18.18
CA LYS A 218 4.19 22.49 19.50
C LYS A 218 4.87 21.53 20.47
N TRP A 219 5.67 20.56 19.97
CA TRP A 219 6.46 19.67 20.84
C TRP A 219 7.69 20.39 21.37
N ASN A 220 7.97 20.17 22.65
CA ASN A 220 9.14 20.74 23.30
C ASN A 220 10.43 20.10 22.76
N GLN A 221 11.24 20.88 22.07
CA GLN A 221 12.47 20.41 21.42
C GLN A 221 13.59 20.03 22.40
N ASN A 222 13.51 20.42 23.67
CA ASN A 222 14.44 19.97 24.69
C ASN A 222 14.21 18.47 24.99
N GLU A 223 12.97 17.99 24.86
CA GLU A 223 12.57 16.60 25.13
C GLU A 223 12.47 15.76 23.85
N TYR A 224 12.04 16.36 22.74
CA TYR A 224 11.74 15.67 21.50
C TYR A 224 12.59 16.16 20.33
N GLN A 225 13.00 15.25 19.45
CA GLN A 225 13.46 15.57 18.11
C GLN A 225 12.37 15.22 17.09
N ILE A 226 12.23 16.09 16.10
CA ILE A 226 11.18 15.98 15.07
C ILE A 226 11.76 15.47 13.77
N LEU A 227 11.26 14.32 13.32
CA LEU A 227 11.69 13.65 12.11
C LEU A 227 10.60 13.72 11.05
N PHE A 228 10.97 14.04 9.82
CA PHE A 228 10.05 14.04 8.68
C PHE A 228 10.52 13.07 7.62
N SER A 229 9.67 12.11 7.25
CA SER A 229 9.99 11.23 6.14
C SER A 229 9.84 11.93 4.80
N LYS A 230 10.73 11.63 3.87
CA LYS A 230 10.67 12.06 2.48
C LYS A 230 10.55 10.84 1.57
N SER A 231 9.46 10.75 0.84
CA SER A 231 9.26 9.67 -0.14
C SER A 231 10.00 9.97 -1.44
N HIS A 232 10.62 8.96 -2.03
CA HIS A 232 11.28 9.05 -3.34
C HIS A 232 10.34 9.44 -4.49
N ASN A 233 9.03 9.18 -4.35
CA ASN A 233 8.02 9.51 -5.36
C ASN A 233 7.61 10.99 -5.35
N VAL A 234 8.06 11.76 -4.36
CA VAL A 234 7.73 13.18 -4.22
C VAL A 234 8.78 14.04 -4.93
N ASN A 235 8.30 15.07 -5.63
CA ASN A 235 9.18 16.03 -6.27
C ASN A 235 10.09 16.68 -5.21
N HIS A 236 11.39 16.54 -5.36
CA HIS A 236 12.38 17.04 -4.42
C HIS A 236 12.30 18.55 -4.23
N GLN A 237 12.18 19.31 -5.32
CA GLN A 237 12.12 20.78 -5.26
C GLN A 237 10.85 21.25 -4.53
N LEU A 238 9.70 20.62 -4.78
CA LEU A 238 8.46 20.93 -4.07
C LEU A 238 8.62 20.67 -2.57
N TYR A 239 9.19 19.53 -2.20
CA TYR A 239 9.38 19.18 -0.79
C TYR A 239 10.30 20.17 -0.09
N MET A 240 11.46 20.47 -0.70
CA MET A 240 12.44 21.40 -0.15
C MET A 240 11.90 22.83 -0.04
N HIS A 241 11.12 23.30 -1.02
CA HIS A 241 10.46 24.59 -0.94
C HIS A 241 9.47 24.69 0.23
N LEU A 242 8.71 23.64 0.51
CA LEU A 242 7.72 23.61 1.60
C LEU A 242 8.36 23.57 2.99
N ILE A 243 9.59 23.07 3.13
CA ILE A 243 10.33 23.05 4.40
C ILE A 243 11.33 24.20 4.54
N GLU A 244 11.40 25.09 3.59
CA GLU A 244 12.31 26.23 3.61
C GLU A 244 12.14 27.05 4.89
N GLY A 245 13.27 27.38 5.54
CA GLY A 245 13.28 28.11 6.80
C GLY A 245 12.96 27.28 8.06
N GLN A 246 12.67 25.98 7.95
CA GLN A 246 12.49 25.11 9.11
C GLN A 246 13.87 24.58 9.58
N LYS A 247 14.33 25.03 10.76
CA LYS A 247 15.65 24.66 11.30
C LYS A 247 15.60 23.48 12.28
N ASP A 248 14.42 23.19 12.82
CA ASP A 248 14.24 22.30 13.99
C ASP A 248 13.65 20.94 13.60
N ILE A 249 13.80 20.55 12.33
CA ILE A 249 13.34 19.27 11.80
C ILE A 249 14.48 18.52 11.13
N ILE A 250 14.43 17.20 11.19
CA ILE A 250 15.40 16.32 10.53
C ILE A 250 14.67 15.54 9.45
N ILE A 251 15.20 15.57 8.22
CA ILE A 251 14.62 14.86 7.08
C ILE A 251 15.23 13.49 6.99
N ILE A 252 14.36 12.49 7.00
CA ILE A 252 14.73 11.08 6.80
C ILE A 252 14.39 10.71 5.35
N ASP A 253 15.41 10.50 4.54
CA ASP A 253 15.32 10.03 3.16
C ASP A 253 15.77 8.58 3.12
N GLY A 254 14.87 7.64 2.87
CA GLY A 254 15.09 6.22 3.12
C GLY A 254 14.87 5.85 4.60
N TYR A 255 15.17 4.60 4.94
CA TYR A 255 15.11 4.08 6.32
C TYR A 255 13.79 4.37 7.06
N ASN A 256 12.68 4.34 6.32
CA ASN A 256 11.35 4.67 6.87
C ASN A 256 10.91 3.67 7.95
N TYR A 257 11.31 2.41 7.84
CA TYR A 257 10.96 1.38 8.82
C TYR A 257 11.71 1.56 10.14
N GLU A 258 12.99 1.96 10.07
CA GLU A 258 13.78 2.37 11.25
C GLU A 258 13.16 3.60 11.93
N MET A 259 12.82 4.63 11.14
CA MET A 259 12.13 5.80 11.65
C MET A 259 10.82 5.42 12.35
N MET A 260 9.99 4.54 11.74
CA MET A 260 8.78 4.04 12.37
C MET A 260 9.06 3.30 13.67
N LYS A 261 10.09 2.45 13.69
CA LYS A 261 10.43 1.60 14.83
C LYS A 261 10.95 2.37 16.02
N TYR A 262 11.75 3.41 15.78
CA TYR A 262 12.49 4.09 16.83
C TYR A 262 11.84 5.38 17.34
N CYS A 263 10.81 5.87 16.66
CA CYS A 263 9.98 6.97 17.16
C CYS A 263 9.02 6.51 18.26
N GLU A 264 8.77 7.37 19.24
CA GLU A 264 7.77 7.12 20.29
C GLU A 264 6.33 7.29 19.79
N LEU A 265 6.13 8.16 18.80
CA LEU A 265 4.86 8.48 18.20
C LEU A 265 5.05 8.81 16.72
N LEU A 266 4.08 8.42 15.91
CA LEU A 266 4.02 8.79 14.49
C LEU A 266 2.78 9.64 14.19
N VAL A 267 2.92 10.58 13.28
CA VAL A 267 1.81 11.33 12.67
C VAL A 267 1.80 11.02 11.18
N CYS A 268 0.82 10.25 10.74
CA CYS A 268 0.83 9.66 9.40
C CYS A 268 -0.35 10.13 8.55
N THR A 269 -0.09 10.46 7.29
CA THR A 269 -1.14 10.56 6.28
C THR A 269 -1.77 9.19 6.06
N SER A 270 -3.11 9.11 6.02
CA SER A 270 -3.83 7.86 5.79
C SER A 270 -3.41 7.19 4.47
N GLY A 271 -3.06 5.93 4.52
CA GLY A 271 -2.56 5.10 3.41
C GLY A 271 -1.86 3.86 3.95
N THR A 272 -1.13 3.15 3.11
CA THR A 272 -0.37 1.92 3.46
C THR A 272 0.61 2.17 4.62
N VAL A 273 1.22 3.36 4.68
CA VAL A 273 2.15 3.76 5.75
C VAL A 273 1.55 3.60 7.16
N THR A 274 0.23 3.80 7.31
CA THR A 274 -0.42 3.62 8.62
C THR A 274 -0.48 2.15 9.04
N LEU A 275 -0.63 1.24 8.09
CA LEU A 275 -0.62 -0.20 8.35
C LEU A 275 0.81 -0.71 8.61
N GLU A 276 1.80 -0.19 7.90
CA GLU A 276 3.24 -0.47 8.14
C GLU A 276 3.65 -0.04 9.55
N ALA A 277 3.32 1.20 9.94
CA ALA A 277 3.58 1.72 11.29
C ALA A 277 2.89 0.89 12.38
N ALA A 278 1.64 0.53 12.16
CA ALA A 278 0.87 -0.32 13.06
C ALA A 278 1.44 -1.74 13.17
N TYR A 279 1.89 -2.32 12.05
CA TYR A 279 2.55 -3.63 12.02
C TYR A 279 3.88 -3.63 12.80
N ILE A 280 4.66 -2.55 12.69
CA ILE A 280 5.88 -2.37 13.48
C ILE A 280 5.55 -2.23 14.97
N GLY A 281 4.39 -1.69 15.32
CA GLY A 281 3.89 -1.58 16.70
C GLY A 281 4.07 -0.20 17.32
N THR A 282 4.34 0.81 16.52
CA THR A 282 4.49 2.19 17.00
C THR A 282 3.16 2.91 17.01
N PRO A 283 2.75 3.52 18.13
CA PRO A 283 1.54 4.31 18.24
C PRO A 283 1.52 5.46 17.22
N LEU A 284 0.35 5.74 16.66
CA LEU A 284 0.24 6.75 15.61
C LEU A 284 -1.08 7.55 15.67
N VAL A 285 -1.03 8.77 15.15
CA VAL A 285 -2.17 9.61 14.82
C VAL A 285 -2.35 9.60 13.31
N ILE A 286 -3.53 9.23 12.85
CA ILE A 286 -3.88 9.11 11.42
C ILE A 286 -4.51 10.42 10.97
N CYS A 287 -3.96 11.02 9.91
CA CYS A 287 -4.38 12.31 9.40
C CYS A 287 -4.78 12.20 7.92
N TYR A 288 -5.83 12.92 7.52
CA TYR A 288 -6.18 12.99 6.10
C TYR A 288 -6.88 14.30 5.74
N LYS A 289 -6.44 14.88 4.61
CA LYS A 289 -7.05 16.08 4.04
C LYS A 289 -7.18 15.96 2.53
N ALA A 290 -8.41 15.76 2.07
CA ALA A 290 -8.74 15.80 0.65
C ALA A 290 -9.04 17.21 0.17
N SER A 291 -9.17 17.43 -1.15
CA SER A 291 -9.82 18.65 -1.64
C SER A 291 -11.29 18.66 -1.20
N TYR A 292 -11.85 19.85 -0.99
CA TYR A 292 -13.23 19.97 -0.51
C TYR A 292 -14.23 19.21 -1.40
N LEU A 293 -14.08 19.33 -2.72
CA LEU A 293 -14.93 18.63 -3.68
C LEU A 293 -14.75 17.11 -3.61
N SER A 294 -13.51 16.63 -3.53
CA SER A 294 -13.23 15.20 -3.38
C SER A 294 -13.78 14.63 -2.08
N TYR A 295 -13.73 15.41 -1.00
CA TYR A 295 -14.29 15.02 0.30
C TYR A 295 -15.82 14.91 0.25
N LEU A 296 -16.52 15.91 -0.33
CA LEU A 296 -17.98 15.86 -0.47
C LEU A 296 -18.43 14.66 -1.30
N ILE A 297 -17.75 14.38 -2.41
CA ILE A 297 -18.01 13.21 -3.26
C ILE A 297 -17.70 11.94 -2.46
N GLY A 298 -16.53 11.86 -1.82
CA GLY A 298 -16.12 10.70 -1.02
C GLY A 298 -17.12 10.39 0.08
N ARG A 299 -17.55 11.39 0.86
CA ARG A 299 -18.53 11.24 1.94
C ARG A 299 -19.86 10.61 1.48
N LYS A 300 -20.28 10.86 0.25
CA LYS A 300 -21.51 10.29 -0.31
C LYS A 300 -21.37 8.81 -0.72
N PHE A 301 -20.17 8.40 -1.13
CA PHE A 301 -19.91 7.07 -1.71
C PHE A 301 -19.12 6.13 -0.80
N VAL A 302 -18.42 6.65 0.21
CA VAL A 302 -17.67 5.89 1.19
C VAL A 302 -18.62 5.33 2.25
N ARG A 303 -18.59 4.03 2.45
CA ARG A 303 -19.46 3.29 3.37
C ARG A 303 -18.82 2.96 4.72
N ILE A 304 -17.54 3.24 4.85
CA ILE A 304 -16.76 2.96 6.06
C ILE A 304 -16.75 4.16 7.01
N LYS A 305 -16.76 3.87 8.29
CA LYS A 305 -16.67 4.88 9.36
C LYS A 305 -15.23 5.32 9.61
N ARG A 306 -14.26 4.48 9.28
CA ARG A 306 -12.82 4.62 9.54
C ARG A 306 -12.06 4.75 8.25
N ILE A 307 -10.98 5.55 8.26
CA ILE A 307 -10.12 5.73 7.09
C ILE A 307 -8.74 5.07 7.26
N GLY A 308 -8.34 4.79 8.48
CA GLY A 308 -7.07 4.16 8.80
C GLY A 308 -7.18 2.64 8.67
N LEU A 309 -6.33 2.05 7.84
CA LEU A 309 -6.30 0.58 7.66
C LEU A 309 -6.14 -0.18 8.99
N PRO A 310 -5.31 0.27 9.96
CA PRO A 310 -5.21 -0.43 11.24
C PRO A 310 -6.55 -0.48 12.00
N ASN A 311 -7.28 0.63 12.06
CA ASN A 311 -8.58 0.69 12.72
C ASN A 311 -9.63 -0.17 11.99
N ILE A 312 -9.55 -0.24 10.65
CA ILE A 312 -10.43 -1.10 9.84
C ILE A 312 -10.12 -2.57 10.11
N VAL A 313 -8.85 -2.97 10.10
CA VAL A 313 -8.44 -4.37 10.33
C VAL A 313 -8.77 -4.84 11.74
N LEU A 314 -8.61 -3.97 12.75
CA LEU A 314 -8.94 -4.25 14.14
C LEU A 314 -10.43 -4.09 14.46
N ASP A 315 -11.22 -3.57 13.52
CA ASP A 315 -12.62 -3.14 13.74
C ASP A 315 -12.78 -2.27 15.01
N SER A 316 -11.88 -1.33 15.22
CA SER A 316 -11.77 -0.54 16.44
C SER A 316 -11.42 0.92 16.14
N ASP A 317 -11.89 1.85 16.97
CA ASP A 317 -11.50 3.27 16.93
C ASP A 317 -10.30 3.53 17.86
N LEU A 318 -9.34 2.63 17.83
CA LEU A 318 -8.16 2.62 18.73
C LEU A 318 -7.23 3.81 18.48
N LEU A 319 -6.96 4.07 17.22
CA LEU A 319 -6.02 5.12 16.81
C LEU A 319 -6.80 6.38 16.44
N PRO A 320 -6.39 7.57 16.91
CA PRO A 320 -7.02 8.81 16.53
C PRO A 320 -6.98 9.04 15.01
N GLU A 321 -8.13 9.39 14.42
CA GLU A 321 -8.27 9.75 13.00
C GLU A 321 -8.72 11.20 12.89
N LEU A 322 -7.84 12.07 12.41
CA LEU A 322 -8.11 13.50 12.23
C LEU A 322 -8.35 13.80 10.75
N ILE A 323 -9.60 14.11 10.42
CA ILE A 323 -10.06 14.25 9.03
C ILE A 323 -10.46 15.68 8.74
N GLN A 324 -10.03 16.24 7.60
CA GLN A 324 -10.41 17.56 7.10
C GLN A 324 -10.17 18.69 8.12
N GLY A 325 -11.22 19.31 8.66
CA GLY A 325 -11.16 20.38 9.64
C GLY A 325 -10.56 19.97 10.98
N GLU A 326 -10.71 18.72 11.38
CA GLU A 326 -10.11 18.17 12.59
C GLU A 326 -8.59 18.00 12.45
N MET A 327 -8.10 17.83 11.21
CA MET A 327 -6.67 17.79 10.92
C MET A 327 -6.07 19.20 10.97
N ASN A 328 -5.82 19.68 12.16
CA ASN A 328 -5.19 20.96 12.45
C ASN A 328 -4.07 20.79 13.48
N PRO A 329 -3.12 21.76 13.57
CA PRO A 329 -1.94 21.63 14.44
C PRO A 329 -2.25 21.41 15.91
N ALA A 330 -3.35 21.97 16.43
CA ALA A 330 -3.73 21.83 17.82
C ALA A 330 -4.24 20.43 18.14
N ASN A 331 -5.12 19.89 17.28
CA ASN A 331 -5.68 18.56 17.46
C ASN A 331 -4.63 17.45 17.26
N ILE A 332 -3.72 17.61 16.28
CA ILE A 332 -2.61 16.67 16.07
C ILE A 332 -1.75 16.61 17.32
N TYR A 333 -1.35 17.74 17.85
CA TYR A 333 -0.55 17.82 19.08
C TYR A 333 -1.31 17.21 20.27
N LYS A 334 -2.58 17.57 20.46
CA LYS A 334 -3.42 17.07 21.54
C LYS A 334 -3.53 15.53 21.51
N ALA A 335 -3.88 14.97 20.35
CA ALA A 335 -4.00 13.53 20.18
C ALA A 335 -2.66 12.80 20.41
N GLY A 336 -1.57 13.37 19.88
CA GLY A 336 -0.23 12.84 20.08
C GLY A 336 0.22 12.86 21.54
N MET A 337 0.02 13.99 22.25
CA MET A 337 0.36 14.11 23.65
C MET A 337 -0.49 13.18 24.54
N GLN A 338 -1.75 13.01 24.23
CA GLN A 338 -2.60 12.06 24.95
C GLN A 338 -2.03 10.64 24.88
N ILE A 339 -1.58 10.20 23.71
CA ILE A 339 -0.93 8.89 23.54
C ILE A 339 0.40 8.83 24.34
N LEU A 340 1.18 9.90 24.33
CA LEU A 340 2.51 9.93 24.97
C LEU A 340 2.44 10.02 26.50
N THR A 341 1.43 10.71 27.04
CA THR A 341 1.34 11.02 28.49
C THR A 341 0.35 10.13 29.25
N ASP A 342 -0.48 9.35 28.55
CA ASP A 342 -1.37 8.37 29.14
C ASP A 342 -0.79 6.94 29.00
N PRO A 343 -0.18 6.38 30.07
CA PRO A 343 0.45 5.06 30.02
C PRO A 343 -0.54 3.92 29.75
N GLU A 344 -1.79 4.03 30.22
CA GLU A 344 -2.81 3.01 30.00
C GLU A 344 -3.25 2.97 28.54
N MET A 345 -3.52 4.16 27.97
CA MET A 345 -3.83 4.29 26.54
C MET A 345 -2.67 3.81 25.66
N ASN A 346 -1.43 4.19 25.96
CA ASN A 346 -0.23 3.77 25.20
C ASN A 346 -0.08 2.24 25.23
N THR A 347 -0.18 1.64 26.43
CA THR A 347 -0.08 0.19 26.61
C THR A 347 -1.18 -0.54 25.85
N LYS A 348 -2.43 -0.04 25.92
CA LYS A 348 -3.57 -0.60 25.19
C LYS A 348 -3.32 -0.55 23.68
N ILE A 349 -2.86 0.60 23.14
CA ILE A 349 -2.54 0.74 21.73
C ILE A 349 -1.49 -0.29 21.31
N ARG A 350 -0.36 -0.36 21.99
CA ARG A 350 0.73 -1.29 21.64
C ARG A 350 0.27 -2.76 21.70
N LYS A 351 -0.57 -3.12 22.65
CA LYS A 351 -1.14 -4.48 22.76
C LYS A 351 -2.02 -4.82 21.55
N GLU A 352 -2.88 -3.90 21.13
CA GLU A 352 -3.76 -4.13 19.98
C GLU A 352 -2.96 -4.13 18.64
N LEU A 353 -1.93 -3.28 18.52
CA LEU A 353 -1.02 -3.32 17.38
C LEU A 353 -0.24 -4.64 17.30
N PHE A 354 0.12 -5.23 18.44
CA PHE A 354 0.73 -6.57 18.47
C PHE A 354 -0.25 -7.65 17.96
N LYS A 355 -1.56 -7.56 18.30
CA LYS A 355 -2.58 -8.45 17.74
C LYS A 355 -2.72 -8.27 16.22
N LEU A 356 -2.75 -7.00 15.77
CA LEU A 356 -2.80 -6.69 14.35
C LEU A 356 -1.61 -7.31 13.61
N ARG A 357 -0.41 -7.19 14.15
CA ARG A 357 0.79 -7.82 13.60
C ARG A 357 0.63 -9.33 13.47
N ALA A 358 0.14 -10.01 14.50
CA ALA A 358 -0.12 -11.44 14.48
C ALA A 358 -1.15 -11.84 13.41
N MET A 359 -2.22 -11.02 13.24
CA MET A 359 -3.22 -11.25 12.18
C MET A 359 -2.64 -11.13 10.78
N LEU A 360 -1.77 -10.15 10.54
CA LEU A 360 -1.20 -9.88 9.22
C LEU A 360 -0.04 -10.82 8.85
N SER A 361 0.60 -11.46 9.83
CA SER A 361 1.76 -12.36 9.63
C SER A 361 1.45 -13.83 9.86
N ASN A 362 0.20 -14.24 10.02
CA ASN A 362 -0.17 -15.65 10.22
C ASN A 362 -0.08 -16.49 8.94
N LYS A 363 0.00 -15.84 7.78
CA LYS A 363 0.27 -16.43 6.47
C LYS A 363 1.26 -15.56 5.70
N HIS A 364 1.89 -16.11 4.68
CA HIS A 364 2.94 -15.47 3.90
C HIS A 364 2.64 -15.54 2.41
N PRO A 365 2.49 -14.41 1.69
CA PRO A 365 2.23 -14.39 0.25
C PRO A 365 3.23 -15.20 -0.57
N SER A 366 4.51 -15.21 -0.20
CA SER A 366 5.55 -16.02 -0.86
C SER A 366 5.32 -17.55 -0.75
N ILE A 367 4.58 -17.99 0.28
CA ILE A 367 4.24 -19.41 0.49
C ILE A 367 2.88 -19.75 -0.12
N GLU A 368 1.89 -18.87 0.04
CA GLU A 368 0.50 -19.18 -0.36
C GLU A 368 0.27 -18.99 -1.88
N MET A 369 0.87 -17.95 -2.49
CA MET A 369 0.70 -17.69 -3.92
C MET A 369 1.16 -18.84 -4.81
N PRO A 370 2.32 -19.52 -4.59
CA PRO A 370 2.70 -20.67 -5.36
C PRO A 370 1.71 -21.86 -5.29
N LYS A 371 0.99 -22.01 -4.17
CA LYS A 371 -0.04 -23.06 -4.03
C LYS A 371 -1.26 -22.73 -4.90
N ILE A 372 -1.71 -21.48 -4.86
CA ILE A 372 -2.83 -20.98 -5.67
C ILE A 372 -2.51 -21.09 -7.16
N VAL A 373 -1.32 -20.62 -7.56
CA VAL A 373 -0.89 -20.66 -8.97
C VAL A 373 -0.79 -22.08 -9.47
N ARG A 374 -0.28 -23.02 -8.66
CA ARG A 374 -0.27 -24.46 -9.00
C ARG A 374 -1.69 -24.98 -9.24
N HIS A 375 -2.61 -24.73 -8.33
CA HIS A 375 -4.00 -25.14 -8.47
C HIS A 375 -4.62 -24.58 -9.78
N LEU A 376 -4.36 -23.32 -10.11
CA LEU A 376 -4.87 -22.72 -11.35
C LEU A 376 -4.25 -23.35 -12.61
N PHE A 377 -2.96 -23.67 -12.60
CA PHE A 377 -2.32 -24.37 -13.71
C PHE A 377 -2.86 -25.80 -13.89
N GLU A 378 -3.16 -26.50 -12.80
CA GLU A 378 -3.73 -27.86 -12.84
C GLU A 378 -5.20 -27.87 -13.31
N THR A 379 -5.93 -26.80 -13.03
CA THR A 379 -7.37 -26.68 -13.35
C THR A 379 -7.63 -26.13 -14.75
N TYR A 380 -6.80 -25.17 -15.20
CA TYR A 380 -7.07 -24.39 -16.42
C TYR A 380 -5.92 -24.44 -17.44
N GLY A 381 -4.75 -25.01 -17.11
CA GLY A 381 -3.55 -25.06 -17.95
C GLY A 381 -3.48 -26.17 -18.99
#